data_c77706127976c24e6b3a9ae2e993abeb
#
_entry.id   c77706127976c24e6b3a9ae2e993abeb
#
_cell.length_a   1.000
_cell.length_b   1.000
_cell.length_c   1.000
_cell.angle_alpha   90.00
_cell.angle_beta   90.00
_cell.angle_gamma   90.00
#
_symmetry.space_group_name_H-M   'P 1'
#
loop_
_entity.id
_entity.type
_entity.pdbx_description
1 polymer ?
#
loop_
_entity_poly.entity_id
_entity_poly.type
_entity_poly.pdbx_seq_one_letter_code
_entity_poly.pdbx_strand_id
1 'polypeptide(L)'
;MSTPEPTGGPVTDEERRAAGMATRREVLGDAHVDRAVAGSTPFTADFQDFITRTAWGDLWQRPGLARRDRSLLTLAITVALRHWDEFALHVRAAKNNGLTDEEIGEVLQHCAIYAGVPAANHAFAVARPILEELRAASPS
;
A
#
# COMPACT_ATOMS: atom_id res chain seq x y z
N MET A 1 -2.94 35.85 18.09
CA MET A 1 -3.32 34.50 17.61
C MET A 1 -2.20 33.95 16.78
N SER A 2 -1.48 32.97 17.33
CA SER A 2 -0.49 32.28 16.54
C SER A 2 -1.23 31.38 15.53
N THR A 3 -0.96 31.56 14.26
CA THR A 3 -1.31 30.58 13.25
C THR A 3 -0.71 29.26 13.67
N PRO A 4 -1.47 28.16 13.66
CA PRO A 4 -0.85 26.87 13.91
C PRO A 4 0.26 26.70 12.88
N GLU A 5 1.46 26.42 13.36
CA GLU A 5 2.55 26.00 12.50
C GLU A 5 2.03 24.90 11.60
N PRO A 6 2.28 24.96 10.30
CA PRO A 6 1.94 23.83 9.46
C PRO A 6 2.70 22.63 10.03
N THR A 7 1.96 21.63 10.52
CA THR A 7 2.53 20.32 10.80
C THR A 7 2.95 19.76 9.45
N GLY A 8 3.97 20.38 8.87
CA GLY A 8 4.52 19.98 7.59
C GLY A 8 5.22 18.64 7.75
N GLY A 9 5.01 17.74 6.80
CA GLY A 9 5.83 16.57 6.65
C GLY A 9 7.30 16.93 6.43
N PRO A 10 8.21 15.96 6.31
CA PRO A 10 9.62 16.19 6.08
C PRO A 10 9.87 17.12 4.89
N VAL A 11 10.80 18.08 5.03
CA VAL A 11 11.06 19.11 4.03
C VAL A 11 12.29 18.84 3.16
N THR A 12 13.21 17.97 3.62
CA THR A 12 14.39 17.59 2.85
C THR A 12 14.22 16.20 2.25
N ASP A 13 14.97 15.90 1.19
CA ASP A 13 14.95 14.58 0.57
C ASP A 13 15.43 13.50 1.53
N GLU A 14 16.41 13.81 2.38
CA GLU A 14 16.89 12.90 3.39
C GLU A 14 15.80 12.55 4.42
N GLU A 15 15.09 13.59 4.88
CA GLU A 15 13.96 13.41 5.80
C GLU A 15 12.83 12.61 5.16
N ARG A 16 12.52 12.89 3.89
CA ARG A 16 11.51 12.13 3.14
C ARG A 16 11.91 10.66 2.99
N ARG A 17 13.18 10.42 2.71
CA ARG A 17 13.70 9.05 2.56
C ARG A 17 13.59 8.29 3.88
N ALA A 18 13.98 8.90 4.97
CA ALA A 18 13.92 8.26 6.30
C ALA A 18 12.47 7.99 6.71
N ALA A 19 11.59 8.98 6.60
CA ALA A 19 10.17 8.84 6.91
C ALA A 19 9.49 7.84 5.97
N GLY A 20 9.84 7.90 4.69
CA GLY A 20 9.31 7.00 3.67
C GLY A 20 9.69 5.55 3.91
N MET A 21 10.95 5.30 4.27
CA MET A 21 11.40 3.94 4.57
C MET A 21 10.67 3.38 5.79
N ALA A 22 10.49 4.20 6.82
CA ALA A 22 9.75 3.78 8.02
C ALA A 22 8.29 3.44 7.67
N THR A 23 7.60 4.28 6.91
CA THR A 23 6.21 4.05 6.51
C THR A 23 6.10 2.84 5.57
N ARG A 24 7.00 2.73 4.61
CA ARG A 24 7.04 1.59 3.69
C ARG A 24 7.11 0.27 4.46
N ARG A 25 7.94 0.20 5.50
CA ARG A 25 8.07 -0.99 6.34
C ARG A 25 6.80 -1.27 7.14
N GLU A 26 6.17 -0.24 7.69
CA GLU A 26 4.93 -0.39 8.44
C GLU A 26 3.77 -0.89 7.57
N VAL A 27 3.68 -0.39 6.34
CA VAL A 27 2.60 -0.71 5.41
C VAL A 27 2.83 -2.03 4.69
N LEU A 28 4.02 -2.24 4.11
CA LEU A 28 4.33 -3.43 3.31
C LEU A 28 4.92 -4.58 4.11
N GLY A 29 5.41 -4.31 5.33
CA GLY A 29 6.08 -5.29 6.16
C GLY A 29 7.58 -5.35 5.90
N ASP A 30 8.34 -5.63 6.97
CA ASP A 30 9.80 -5.66 6.91
C ASP A 30 10.33 -6.71 5.93
N ALA A 31 9.73 -7.89 5.88
CA ALA A 31 10.20 -8.97 5.02
C ALA A 31 10.16 -8.58 3.55
N HIS A 32 9.08 -7.93 3.10
CA HIS A 32 8.97 -7.45 1.72
C HIS A 32 10.01 -6.38 1.42
N VAL A 33 10.16 -5.40 2.32
CA VAL A 33 11.10 -4.29 2.13
C VAL A 33 12.54 -4.80 2.14
N ASP A 34 12.87 -5.73 3.02
CA ASP A 34 14.20 -6.34 3.07
C ASP A 34 14.54 -7.06 1.76
N ARG A 35 13.59 -7.78 1.17
CA ARG A 35 13.79 -8.41 -0.14
C ARG A 35 13.99 -7.38 -1.24
N ALA A 36 13.21 -6.29 -1.22
CA ALA A 36 13.34 -5.22 -2.21
C ALA A 36 14.70 -4.53 -2.10
N VAL A 37 15.16 -4.25 -0.88
CA VAL A 37 16.48 -3.64 -0.65
C VAL A 37 17.60 -4.58 -1.08
N ALA A 38 17.52 -5.85 -0.73
CA ALA A 38 18.52 -6.86 -1.11
C ALA A 38 18.58 -7.08 -2.62
N GLY A 39 17.46 -6.91 -3.32
CA GLY A 39 17.38 -7.04 -4.79
C GLY A 39 17.76 -5.77 -5.55
N SER A 40 18.12 -4.69 -4.87
CA SER A 40 18.49 -3.44 -5.51
C SER A 40 19.81 -3.58 -6.27
N THR A 41 19.85 -3.01 -7.47
CA THR A 41 21.04 -3.00 -8.32
C THR A 41 21.32 -1.55 -8.73
N PRO A 42 22.50 -1.24 -9.31
CA PRO A 42 22.75 0.12 -9.83
C PRO A 42 21.69 0.59 -10.83
N PHE A 43 21.09 -0.34 -11.57
CA PHE A 43 20.00 -0.03 -12.52
C PHE A 43 18.72 0.41 -11.83
N THR A 44 18.40 -0.14 -10.65
CA THR A 44 17.13 0.08 -9.97
C THR A 44 17.22 1.03 -8.77
N ALA A 45 18.43 1.33 -8.30
CA ALA A 45 18.64 2.07 -7.05
C ALA A 45 17.98 3.46 -7.05
N ASP A 46 18.14 4.23 -8.12
CA ASP A 46 17.57 5.57 -8.23
C ASP A 46 16.04 5.52 -8.22
N PHE A 47 15.46 4.54 -8.91
CA PHE A 47 14.01 4.35 -8.93
C PHE A 47 13.49 3.97 -7.54
N GLN A 48 14.16 3.06 -6.84
CA GLN A 48 13.78 2.67 -5.48
C GLN A 48 13.86 3.87 -4.53
N ASP A 49 14.89 4.69 -4.65
CA ASP A 49 15.02 5.91 -3.87
C ASP A 49 13.91 6.90 -4.19
N PHE A 50 13.62 7.08 -5.46
CA PHE A 50 12.55 7.98 -5.93
C PHE A 50 11.19 7.60 -5.33
N ILE A 51 10.79 6.32 -5.42
CA ILE A 51 9.50 5.89 -4.88
C ILE A 51 9.47 5.94 -3.35
N THR A 52 10.60 5.68 -2.69
CA THR A 52 10.68 5.80 -1.23
C THR A 52 10.46 7.24 -0.78
N ARG A 53 11.07 8.21 -1.46
CA ARG A 53 10.93 9.63 -1.13
C ARG A 53 9.54 10.18 -1.50
N THR A 54 8.98 9.78 -2.63
CA THR A 54 7.74 10.39 -3.16
C THR A 54 6.49 9.64 -2.76
N ALA A 55 6.41 8.35 -3.01
CA ALA A 55 5.23 7.58 -2.62
C ALA A 55 5.16 7.44 -1.10
N TRP A 56 6.19 6.93 -0.49
CA TRP A 56 6.19 6.63 0.94
C TRP A 56 6.55 7.82 1.81
N GLY A 57 7.45 8.68 1.35
CA GLY A 57 7.94 9.85 2.08
C GLY A 57 7.13 11.13 1.88
N ASP A 58 6.22 11.14 0.91
CA ASP A 58 5.35 12.28 0.64
C ASP A 58 3.88 11.85 0.65
N LEU A 59 3.43 11.08 -0.34
CA LEU A 59 2.01 10.73 -0.47
C LEU A 59 1.46 10.04 0.79
N TRP A 60 2.11 8.98 1.25
CA TRP A 60 1.64 8.20 2.39
C TRP A 60 1.84 8.89 3.74
N GLN A 61 2.54 10.03 3.77
CA GLN A 61 2.67 10.88 4.95
C GLN A 61 1.55 11.92 5.06
N ARG A 62 0.77 12.12 4.00
CA ARG A 62 -0.22 13.20 3.96
C ARG A 62 -1.38 12.90 4.94
N PRO A 63 -1.76 13.90 5.77
CA PRO A 63 -2.81 13.68 6.78
C PRO A 63 -4.24 13.76 6.23
N GLY A 64 -4.40 14.07 4.93
CA GLY A 64 -5.72 14.24 4.33
C GLY A 64 -6.57 12.98 4.28
N LEU A 65 -5.95 11.81 4.30
CA LEU A 65 -6.61 10.51 4.36
C LEU A 65 -5.86 9.61 5.33
N ALA A 66 -6.59 8.83 6.11
CA ALA A 66 -5.99 7.80 6.95
C ALA A 66 -5.38 6.69 6.07
N ARG A 67 -4.40 5.96 6.61
CA ARG A 67 -3.75 4.86 5.88
C ARG A 67 -4.72 3.81 5.39
N ARG A 68 -5.75 3.49 6.18
CA ARG A 68 -6.76 2.52 5.76
C ARG A 68 -7.52 2.99 4.52
N ASP A 69 -7.82 4.28 4.43
CA ASP A 69 -8.50 4.85 3.27
C ASP A 69 -7.59 4.84 2.04
N ARG A 70 -6.30 5.11 2.21
CA ARG A 70 -5.33 4.98 1.12
C ARG A 70 -5.23 3.55 0.62
N SER A 71 -5.31 2.56 1.51
CA SER A 71 -5.37 1.15 1.11
C SER A 71 -6.61 0.84 0.28
N LEU A 72 -7.79 1.37 0.67
CA LEU A 72 -9.02 1.19 -0.12
C LEU A 72 -8.85 1.71 -1.55
N LEU A 73 -8.28 2.91 -1.69
CA LEU A 73 -8.02 3.52 -2.99
C LEU A 73 -7.02 2.71 -3.81
N THR A 74 -5.93 2.28 -3.18
CA THR A 74 -4.88 1.52 -3.87
C THR A 74 -5.41 0.19 -4.38
N LEU A 75 -6.20 -0.51 -3.57
CA LEU A 75 -6.84 -1.76 -4.00
C LEU A 75 -7.73 -1.51 -5.22
N ALA A 76 -8.60 -0.50 -5.16
CA ALA A 76 -9.53 -0.20 -6.25
C ALA A 76 -8.80 0.19 -7.54
N ILE A 77 -7.79 1.06 -7.44
CA ILE A 77 -7.02 1.51 -8.61
C ILE A 77 -6.26 0.35 -9.25
N THR A 78 -5.62 -0.49 -8.45
CA THR A 78 -4.84 -1.62 -8.98
C THR A 78 -5.74 -2.66 -9.64
N VAL A 79 -6.95 -2.87 -9.13
CA VAL A 79 -7.94 -3.72 -9.80
C VAL A 79 -8.38 -3.11 -11.13
N ALA A 80 -8.74 -1.82 -11.13
CA ALA A 80 -9.22 -1.13 -12.33
C ALA A 80 -8.17 -1.12 -13.44
N LEU A 81 -6.92 -0.92 -13.09
CA LEU A 81 -5.79 -0.91 -14.02
C LEU A 81 -5.22 -2.31 -14.29
N ARG A 82 -5.70 -3.31 -13.59
CA ARG A 82 -5.24 -4.72 -13.70
C ARG A 82 -3.75 -4.88 -13.39
N HIS A 83 -3.27 -4.13 -12.40
CA HIS A 83 -1.91 -4.25 -11.87
C HIS A 83 -1.89 -5.33 -10.79
N TRP A 84 -1.86 -6.59 -11.20
CA TRP A 84 -2.12 -7.71 -10.29
C TRP A 84 -1.02 -7.96 -9.27
N ASP A 85 0.24 -7.76 -9.64
CA ASP A 85 1.35 -7.91 -8.69
C ASP A 85 1.25 -6.87 -7.57
N GLU A 86 0.97 -5.62 -7.93
CA GLU A 86 0.76 -4.55 -6.95
C GLU A 86 -0.51 -4.80 -6.13
N PHE A 87 -1.57 -5.27 -6.77
CA PHE A 87 -2.79 -5.62 -6.06
C PHE A 87 -2.53 -6.69 -4.99
N ALA A 88 -1.83 -7.77 -5.34
CA ALA A 88 -1.49 -8.83 -4.40
C ALA A 88 -0.69 -8.30 -3.21
N LEU A 89 0.30 -7.44 -3.47
CA LEU A 89 1.09 -6.79 -2.43
C LEU A 89 0.20 -5.95 -1.51
N HIS A 90 -0.71 -5.18 -2.11
CA HIS A 90 -1.58 -4.27 -1.35
C HIS A 90 -2.75 -4.96 -0.64
N VAL A 91 -3.11 -6.19 -0.98
CA VAL A 91 -4.00 -7.00 -0.14
C VAL A 91 -3.33 -7.23 1.22
N ARG A 92 -2.06 -7.59 1.23
CA ARG A 92 -1.30 -7.75 2.48
C ARG A 92 -1.17 -6.43 3.23
N ALA A 93 -0.81 -5.36 2.52
CA ALA A 93 -0.69 -4.02 3.08
C ALA A 93 -2.01 -3.53 3.69
N ALA A 94 -3.13 -3.82 3.05
CA ALA A 94 -4.45 -3.45 3.56
C ALA A 94 -4.72 -4.07 4.93
N LYS A 95 -4.33 -5.32 5.14
CA LYS A 95 -4.45 -5.97 6.45
C LYS A 95 -3.55 -5.28 7.49
N ASN A 96 -2.33 -4.89 7.10
CA ASN A 96 -1.44 -4.12 7.98
C ASN A 96 -2.04 -2.76 8.36
N ASN A 97 -2.82 -2.17 7.46
CA ASN A 97 -3.46 -0.87 7.66
C ASN A 97 -4.84 -0.97 8.31
N GLY A 98 -5.25 -2.17 8.75
CA GLY A 98 -6.45 -2.35 9.56
C GLY A 98 -7.73 -2.66 8.80
N LEU A 99 -7.67 -2.98 7.51
CA LEU A 99 -8.86 -3.42 6.78
C LEU A 99 -9.23 -4.84 7.17
N THR A 100 -10.54 -5.09 7.28
CA THR A 100 -11.06 -6.45 7.45
C THR A 100 -11.19 -7.15 6.10
N ASP A 101 -11.28 -8.47 6.11
CA ASP A 101 -11.52 -9.25 4.90
C ASP A 101 -12.84 -8.82 4.22
N GLU A 102 -13.85 -8.52 5.02
CA GLU A 102 -15.16 -8.05 4.55
C GLU A 102 -15.02 -6.69 3.83
N GLU A 103 -14.23 -5.78 4.37
CA GLU A 103 -14.00 -4.48 3.75
C GLU A 103 -13.25 -4.62 2.42
N ILE A 104 -12.29 -5.52 2.34
CA ILE A 104 -11.61 -5.84 1.08
C ILE A 104 -12.62 -6.37 0.07
N GLY A 105 -13.47 -7.31 0.49
CA GLY A 105 -14.55 -7.83 -0.35
C GLY A 105 -15.48 -6.75 -0.88
N GLU A 106 -15.83 -5.77 -0.06
CA GLU A 106 -16.67 -4.64 -0.46
C GLU A 106 -15.98 -3.79 -1.54
N VAL A 107 -14.67 -3.55 -1.43
CA VAL A 107 -13.91 -2.85 -2.47
C VAL A 107 -14.01 -3.60 -3.79
N LEU A 108 -13.83 -4.93 -3.77
CA LEU A 108 -13.85 -5.73 -5.00
C LEU A 108 -15.25 -5.77 -5.63
N GLN A 109 -16.30 -5.82 -4.82
CA GLN A 109 -17.67 -5.73 -5.33
C GLN A 109 -17.93 -4.37 -5.98
N HIS A 110 -17.45 -3.30 -5.35
CA HIS A 110 -17.54 -1.95 -5.93
C HIS A 110 -16.83 -1.89 -7.29
N CYS A 111 -15.64 -2.49 -7.39
CA CYS A 111 -14.89 -2.58 -8.64
C CYS A 111 -15.65 -3.35 -9.71
N ALA A 112 -16.46 -4.35 -9.35
CA ALA A 112 -17.24 -5.11 -10.31
C ALA A 112 -18.21 -4.22 -11.11
N ILE A 113 -18.71 -3.17 -10.47
CA ILE A 113 -19.65 -2.24 -11.11
C ILE A 113 -18.88 -1.18 -11.94
N TYR A 114 -17.81 -0.63 -11.42
CA TYR A 114 -17.12 0.50 -12.04
C TYR A 114 -15.92 0.11 -12.91
N ALA A 115 -15.34 -1.07 -12.70
CA ALA A 115 -14.20 -1.55 -13.49
C ALA A 115 -14.53 -2.82 -14.29
N GLY A 116 -15.65 -3.47 -14.00
CA GLY A 116 -16.13 -4.65 -14.70
C GLY A 116 -15.98 -5.93 -13.88
N VAL A 117 -16.95 -6.82 -14.07
CA VAL A 117 -17.00 -8.12 -13.39
C VAL A 117 -15.76 -8.98 -13.69
N PRO A 118 -15.22 -9.04 -14.92
CA PRO A 118 -14.02 -9.86 -15.15
C PRO A 118 -12.82 -9.42 -14.31
N ALA A 119 -12.59 -8.12 -14.15
CA ALA A 119 -11.50 -7.62 -13.30
C ALA A 119 -11.74 -7.99 -11.83
N ALA A 120 -12.95 -7.78 -11.34
CA ALA A 120 -13.30 -8.12 -9.95
C ALA A 120 -13.18 -9.62 -9.69
N ASN A 121 -13.65 -10.45 -10.63
CA ASN A 121 -13.54 -11.89 -10.52
C ASN A 121 -12.07 -12.35 -10.36
N HIS A 122 -11.19 -11.79 -11.18
CA HIS A 122 -9.76 -12.09 -11.07
C HIS A 122 -9.19 -11.60 -9.74
N ALA A 123 -9.62 -10.40 -9.29
CA ALA A 123 -9.18 -9.86 -8.01
C ALA A 123 -9.55 -10.76 -6.83
N PHE A 124 -10.78 -11.31 -6.80
CA PHE A 124 -11.17 -12.28 -5.80
C PHE A 124 -10.28 -13.53 -5.84
N ALA A 125 -9.97 -14.01 -7.04
CA ALA A 125 -9.10 -15.19 -7.20
C ALA A 125 -7.67 -14.94 -6.68
N VAL A 126 -7.14 -13.72 -6.85
CA VAL A 126 -5.83 -13.33 -6.32
C VAL A 126 -5.87 -13.14 -4.81
N ALA A 127 -6.88 -12.43 -4.30
CA ALA A 127 -6.97 -12.07 -2.89
C ALA A 127 -7.25 -13.26 -1.98
N ARG A 128 -8.08 -14.20 -2.41
CA ARG A 128 -8.53 -15.31 -1.57
C ARG A 128 -7.39 -16.11 -0.95
N PRO A 129 -6.42 -16.65 -1.71
CA PRO A 129 -5.34 -17.43 -1.10
C PRO A 129 -4.45 -16.60 -0.18
N ILE A 130 -4.28 -15.30 -0.46
CA ILE A 130 -3.51 -14.39 0.40
C ILE A 130 -4.20 -14.23 1.75
N LEU A 131 -5.50 -13.98 1.75
CA LEU A 131 -6.26 -13.81 2.99
C LEU A 131 -6.32 -15.11 3.80
N GLU A 132 -6.45 -16.26 3.13
CA GLU A 132 -6.40 -17.56 3.78
C GLU A 132 -5.04 -17.81 4.45
N GLU A 133 -3.95 -17.48 3.74
CA GLU A 133 -2.59 -17.57 4.28
C GLU A 133 -2.40 -16.70 5.51
N LEU A 134 -2.83 -15.45 5.44
CA LEU A 134 -2.71 -14.51 6.55
C LEU A 134 -3.54 -14.92 7.76
N ARG A 135 -4.71 -15.48 7.53
CA ARG A 135 -5.56 -15.99 8.60
C ARG A 135 -4.92 -17.20 9.29
N ALA A 136 -4.34 -18.11 8.52
CA ALA A 136 -3.66 -19.28 9.06
C ALA A 136 -2.41 -18.92 9.86
N ALA A 137 -1.72 -17.82 9.51
CA ALA A 137 -0.53 -17.35 10.20
C ALA A 137 -0.85 -16.55 11.46
N SER A 138 -2.09 -16.07 11.61
CA SER A 138 -2.49 -15.32 12.80
C SER A 138 -2.86 -16.28 13.92
N PRO A 139 -2.23 -16.20 15.11
CA PRO A 139 -2.69 -16.96 16.26
C PRO A 139 -4.08 -16.46 16.65
N SER A 140 -5.00 -17.38 16.80
CA SER A 140 -6.34 -17.10 17.30
C SER A 140 -6.28 -16.62 18.76
#